data_b7559c1db897bfca76ace8712a59b2a7
#
_entry.id   b7559c1db897bfca76ace8712a59b2a7
#
_cell.length_a   1.000
_cell.length_b   1.000
_cell.length_c   1.000
_cell.angle_alpha   90.00
_cell.angle_beta   90.00
_cell.angle_gamma   90.00
#
_symmetry.space_group_name_H-M   'P 1'
#
loop_
_entity.id
_entity.type
_entity.pdbx_description
1 polymer ?
#
loop_
_entity_poly.entity_id
_entity_poly.type
_entity_poly.pdbx_seq_one_letter_code
_entity_poly.pdbx_strand_id
1 'polypeptide(L)'
;MRPQLRRSLDLLRLLGGVVLLSLGLVAVLPAANDHIWQLSVLVTEGGHWALPASLPLFAPGWSRSRAGVGGALLGLLGTLLLLTPLGYAVSVSRELPAALETRFANQELLSPNAISRPAPLVARDLFVGVSSSPVRVEEHLFASVGG
;
A
#
# COMPACT_ATOMS: atom_id res chain seq x y z
N MET A 1 -13.14 5.22 35.36
CA MET A 1 -13.23 5.98 34.08
C MET A 1 -14.64 6.58 34.00
N ARG A 2 -14.79 7.89 33.75
CA ARG A 2 -16.10 8.57 33.71
C ARG A 2 -16.93 8.03 32.55
N PRO A 3 -18.25 7.78 32.71
CA PRO A 3 -19.08 7.14 31.66
C PRO A 3 -19.12 7.93 30.35
N GLN A 4 -19.05 9.26 30.43
CA GLN A 4 -18.98 10.13 29.23
C GLN A 4 -17.71 9.91 28.40
N LEU A 5 -16.54 9.81 29.04
CA LEU A 5 -15.28 9.58 28.35
C LEU A 5 -15.29 8.24 27.60
N ARG A 6 -15.93 7.23 28.17
CA ARG A 6 -16.08 5.93 27.53
C ARG A 6 -16.94 6.00 26.27
N ARG A 7 -18.09 6.69 26.31
CA ARG A 7 -18.95 6.88 25.14
C ARG A 7 -18.22 7.60 24.00
N SER A 8 -17.46 8.65 24.33
CA SER A 8 -16.66 9.38 23.34
C SER A 8 -15.60 8.50 22.69
N LEU A 9 -14.91 7.65 23.44
CA LEU A 9 -13.93 6.71 22.90
C LEU A 9 -14.57 5.65 21.98
N ASP A 10 -15.74 5.14 22.35
CA ASP A 10 -16.44 4.16 21.53
C ASP A 10 -16.94 4.78 20.21
N LEU A 11 -17.41 6.03 20.25
CA LEU A 11 -17.77 6.78 19.05
C LEU A 11 -16.56 7.07 18.17
N LEU A 12 -15.42 7.48 18.74
CA LEU A 12 -14.19 7.69 17.99
C LEU A 12 -13.70 6.41 17.32
N ARG A 13 -13.82 5.26 17.99
CA ARG A 13 -13.51 3.96 17.41
C ARG A 13 -14.42 3.63 16.23
N LEU A 14 -15.73 3.85 16.39
CA LEU A 14 -16.69 3.60 15.33
C LEU A 14 -16.40 4.48 14.11
N LEU A 15 -16.19 5.79 14.33
CA LEU A 15 -15.83 6.73 13.27
C LEU A 15 -14.52 6.33 12.58
N GLY A 16 -13.47 6.03 13.35
CA GLY A 16 -12.19 5.57 12.81
C GLY A 16 -12.33 4.29 12.01
N GLY A 17 -13.12 3.34 12.48
CA GLY A 17 -13.41 2.10 11.75
C GLY A 17 -14.16 2.36 10.44
N VAL A 18 -15.15 3.24 10.43
CA VAL A 18 -15.87 3.64 9.21
C VAL A 18 -14.93 4.32 8.22
N VAL A 19 -14.05 5.22 8.68
CA VAL A 19 -13.07 5.90 7.81
C VAL A 19 -12.11 4.88 7.18
N LEU A 20 -11.53 3.98 7.97
CA LEU A 20 -10.63 2.95 7.45
C LEU A 20 -11.33 2.02 6.44
N LEU A 21 -12.58 1.64 6.72
CA LEU A 21 -13.36 0.84 5.79
C LEU A 21 -13.62 1.59 4.48
N SER A 22 -14.02 2.85 4.55
CA SER A 22 -14.28 3.68 3.36
C SER A 22 -13.01 3.83 2.50
N LEU A 23 -11.86 4.10 3.11
CA LEU A 23 -10.58 4.16 2.41
C LEU A 23 -10.19 2.81 1.83
N GLY A 24 -10.41 1.71 2.56
CA GLY A 24 -10.16 0.36 2.06
C GLY A 24 -11.02 0.00 0.86
N LEU A 25 -12.28 0.40 0.84
CA LEU A 25 -13.17 0.21 -0.31
C LEU A 25 -12.69 1.01 -1.52
N VAL A 26 -12.27 2.26 -1.32
CA VAL A 26 -11.68 3.09 -2.40
C VAL A 26 -10.41 2.47 -2.97
N ALA A 27 -9.60 1.78 -2.15
CA ALA A 27 -8.38 1.12 -2.61
C ALA A 27 -8.64 -0.11 -3.51
N VAL A 28 -9.80 -0.77 -3.34
CA VAL A 28 -10.10 -2.06 -3.99
C VAL A 28 -11.15 -1.93 -5.10
N LEU A 29 -12.11 -1.01 -4.95
CA LEU A 29 -13.18 -0.84 -5.92
C LEU A 29 -12.74 -0.01 -7.14
N PRO A 30 -13.28 -0.29 -8.33
CA PRO A 30 -13.02 0.54 -9.51
C PRO A 30 -13.47 1.98 -9.27
N ALA A 31 -12.64 2.93 -9.67
CA ALA A 31 -12.93 4.34 -9.51
C ALA A 31 -14.07 4.77 -10.45
N ALA A 32 -15.10 5.42 -9.91
CA ALA A 32 -16.24 5.90 -10.67
C ALA A 32 -15.97 7.21 -11.44
N ASN A 33 -14.95 7.97 -11.03
CA ASN A 33 -14.53 9.24 -11.64
C ASN A 33 -13.08 9.57 -11.31
N ASP A 34 -12.53 10.61 -11.94
CA ASP A 34 -11.12 11.02 -11.81
C ASP A 34 -10.73 11.39 -10.36
N HIS A 35 -11.63 11.99 -9.60
CA HIS A 35 -11.34 12.34 -8.19
C HIS A 35 -11.22 11.12 -7.32
N ILE A 36 -12.11 10.12 -7.51
CA ILE A 36 -12.03 8.85 -6.80
C ILE A 36 -10.79 8.08 -7.25
N TRP A 37 -10.41 8.16 -8.52
CA TRP A 37 -9.18 7.56 -9.03
C TRP A 37 -7.93 8.16 -8.35
N GLN A 38 -7.82 9.50 -8.29
CA GLN A 38 -6.73 10.18 -7.60
C GLN A 38 -6.66 9.78 -6.12
N LEU A 39 -7.81 9.73 -5.44
CA LEU A 39 -7.89 9.27 -4.06
C LEU A 39 -7.46 7.81 -3.92
N SER A 40 -7.88 6.94 -4.84
CA SER A 40 -7.48 5.53 -4.86
C SER A 40 -5.95 5.37 -4.97
N VAL A 41 -5.30 6.12 -5.86
CA VAL A 41 -3.83 6.12 -5.99
C VAL A 41 -3.18 6.54 -4.66
N LEU A 42 -3.60 7.67 -4.09
CA LEU A 42 -3.05 8.16 -2.82
C LEU A 42 -3.22 7.14 -1.69
N VAL A 43 -4.41 6.52 -1.62
CA VAL A 43 -4.73 5.53 -0.58
C VAL A 43 -3.95 4.24 -0.76
N THR A 44 -3.73 3.79 -2.00
CA THR A 44 -2.94 2.58 -2.28
C THR A 44 -1.46 2.78 -1.99
N GLU A 45 -0.91 3.94 -2.29
CA GLU A 45 0.48 4.28 -1.96
C GLU A 45 0.70 4.39 -0.45
N GLY A 46 -0.26 4.99 0.28
CA GLY A 46 -0.20 5.17 1.72
C GLY A 46 -0.79 4.03 2.56
N GLY A 47 -1.33 2.97 1.93
CA GLY A 47 -2.12 1.93 2.61
C GLY A 47 -1.37 1.19 3.73
N HIS A 48 -0.05 1.06 3.64
CA HIS A 48 0.77 0.45 4.68
C HIS A 48 0.75 1.21 6.02
N TRP A 49 0.47 2.53 6.00
CA TRP A 49 0.29 3.34 7.20
C TRP A 49 -1.02 3.05 7.94
N ALA A 50 -1.96 2.33 7.30
CA ALA A 50 -3.18 1.90 7.96
C ALA A 50 -2.90 0.95 9.15
N LEU A 51 -1.82 0.17 9.12
CA LEU A 51 -1.44 -0.70 10.24
C LEU A 51 -1.24 0.09 11.54
N PRO A 52 -0.28 1.02 11.65
CA PRO A 52 -0.12 1.80 12.87
C PRO A 52 -1.35 2.67 13.17
N ALA A 53 -2.05 3.21 12.17
CA ALA A 53 -3.25 4.02 12.35
C ALA A 53 -4.43 3.21 12.93
N SER A 54 -4.51 1.92 12.69
CA SER A 54 -5.57 1.05 13.23
C SER A 54 -5.35 0.64 14.69
N LEU A 55 -4.13 0.67 15.20
CA LEU A 55 -3.79 0.21 16.56
C LEU A 55 -4.68 0.83 17.68
N PRO A 56 -4.99 2.14 17.66
CA PRO A 56 -5.85 2.74 18.69
C PRO A 56 -7.26 2.15 18.72
N LEU A 57 -7.76 1.59 17.63
CA LEU A 57 -9.09 0.96 17.57
C LEU A 57 -9.15 -0.30 18.43
N PHE A 58 -8.02 -0.98 18.62
CA PHE A 58 -7.89 -2.21 19.39
C PHE A 58 -7.43 -1.98 20.84
N ALA A 59 -7.34 -0.70 21.29
CA ALA A 59 -6.96 -0.39 22.66
C ALA A 59 -7.91 -1.05 23.68
N PRO A 60 -7.44 -1.45 24.88
CA PRO A 60 -8.22 -2.20 25.86
C PRO A 60 -9.60 -1.59 26.13
N GLY A 61 -10.64 -2.44 26.24
CA GLY A 61 -12.02 -2.03 26.50
C GLY A 61 -12.94 -1.94 25.27
N TRP A 62 -12.44 -2.20 24.06
CA TRP A 62 -13.25 -2.21 22.82
C TRP A 62 -14.38 -3.24 22.83
N SER A 63 -14.18 -4.38 23.49
CA SER A 63 -15.17 -5.47 23.56
C SER A 63 -16.36 -5.22 24.51
N ARG A 64 -16.40 -4.07 25.17
CA ARG A 64 -17.40 -3.77 26.21
C ARG A 64 -18.65 -3.05 25.72
N SER A 65 -18.66 -2.58 24.48
CA SER A 65 -19.80 -1.91 23.87
C SER A 65 -20.00 -2.34 22.43
N ARG A 66 -21.24 -2.31 21.93
CA ARG A 66 -21.56 -2.64 20.54
C ARG A 66 -20.85 -1.68 19.57
N ALA A 67 -20.77 -0.40 19.90
CA ALA A 67 -20.08 0.61 19.09
C ALA A 67 -18.55 0.35 19.05
N GLY A 68 -17.96 0.00 20.20
CA GLY A 68 -16.55 -0.36 20.28
C GLY A 68 -16.20 -1.61 19.44
N VAL A 69 -17.03 -2.65 19.55
CA VAL A 69 -16.86 -3.89 18.73
C VAL A 69 -17.05 -3.58 17.25
N GLY A 70 -18.13 -2.85 16.90
CA GLY A 70 -18.40 -2.47 15.51
C GLY A 70 -17.25 -1.66 14.90
N GLY A 71 -16.74 -0.67 15.62
CA GLY A 71 -15.61 0.14 15.19
C GLY A 71 -14.33 -0.70 14.98
N ALA A 72 -14.04 -1.63 15.89
CA ALA A 72 -12.89 -2.52 15.75
C ALA A 72 -13.02 -3.46 14.53
N LEU A 73 -14.20 -4.05 14.31
CA LEU A 73 -14.45 -4.93 13.16
C LEU A 73 -14.36 -4.18 11.83
N LEU A 74 -14.97 -2.99 11.75
CA LEU A 74 -14.90 -2.14 10.56
C LEU A 74 -13.45 -1.70 10.30
N GLY A 75 -12.72 -1.31 11.35
CA GLY A 75 -11.32 -0.94 11.26
C GLY A 75 -10.43 -2.10 10.81
N LEU A 76 -10.66 -3.30 11.32
CA LEU A 76 -9.94 -4.51 10.89
C LEU A 76 -10.19 -4.78 9.40
N LEU A 77 -11.46 -4.81 8.99
CA LEU A 77 -11.81 -5.05 7.59
C LEU A 77 -11.22 -3.98 6.68
N GLY A 78 -11.33 -2.71 7.04
CA GLY A 78 -10.74 -1.60 6.29
C GLY A 78 -9.22 -1.71 6.17
N THR A 79 -8.54 -2.06 7.27
CA THR A 79 -7.08 -2.28 7.25
C THR A 79 -6.68 -3.44 6.34
N LEU A 80 -7.41 -4.55 6.36
CA LEU A 80 -7.17 -5.69 5.47
C LEU A 80 -7.35 -5.29 3.99
N LEU A 81 -8.39 -4.52 3.67
CA LEU A 81 -8.61 -4.02 2.32
C LEU A 81 -7.47 -3.08 1.87
N LEU A 82 -7.00 -2.18 2.75
CA LEU A 82 -5.88 -1.28 2.47
C LEU A 82 -4.56 -2.01 2.25
N LEU A 83 -4.38 -3.20 2.82
CA LEU A 83 -3.20 -4.04 2.63
C LEU A 83 -3.28 -4.93 1.37
N THR A 84 -4.43 -5.03 0.72
CA THR A 84 -4.61 -5.85 -0.48
C THR A 84 -3.61 -5.50 -1.60
N PRO A 85 -3.38 -4.21 -1.96
CA PRO A 85 -2.39 -3.83 -2.97
C PRO A 85 -0.98 -4.28 -2.62
N LEU A 86 -0.61 -4.22 -1.34
CA LEU A 86 0.69 -4.71 -0.86
C LEU A 86 0.81 -6.24 -1.05
N GLY A 87 -0.25 -6.98 -0.75
CA GLY A 87 -0.31 -8.42 -1.00
C GLY A 87 -0.08 -8.76 -2.48
N TYR A 88 -0.71 -8.04 -3.40
CA TYR A 88 -0.49 -8.20 -4.84
C TYR A 88 0.95 -7.83 -5.22
N ALA A 89 1.51 -6.74 -4.71
CA ALA A 89 2.89 -6.36 -4.98
C ALA A 89 3.88 -7.43 -4.55
N VAL A 90 3.67 -8.08 -3.39
CA VAL A 90 4.49 -9.20 -2.92
C VAL A 90 4.36 -10.41 -3.85
N SER A 91 3.16 -10.75 -4.31
CA SER A 91 2.94 -11.86 -5.25
C SER A 91 3.67 -11.60 -6.58
N VAL A 92 3.43 -10.44 -7.18
CA VAL A 92 4.07 -10.05 -8.44
C VAL A 92 5.60 -10.02 -8.32
N SER A 93 6.13 -9.51 -7.21
CA SER A 93 7.59 -9.45 -7.01
C SER A 93 8.27 -10.82 -6.99
N ARG A 94 7.54 -11.88 -6.65
CA ARG A 94 8.04 -13.27 -6.67
C ARG A 94 8.00 -13.90 -8.06
N GLU A 95 7.00 -13.56 -8.86
CA GLU A 95 6.77 -14.15 -10.19
C GLU A 95 7.50 -13.40 -11.30
N LEU A 96 7.68 -12.08 -11.14
CA LEU A 96 8.23 -11.18 -12.14
C LEU A 96 9.64 -11.59 -12.62
N PRO A 97 10.61 -11.97 -11.76
CA PRO A 97 11.95 -12.37 -12.22
C PRO A 97 11.90 -13.54 -13.21
N ALA A 98 11.17 -14.60 -12.88
CA ALA A 98 11.05 -15.77 -13.74
C ALA A 98 10.34 -15.43 -15.07
N ALA A 99 9.31 -14.59 -15.03
CA ALA A 99 8.61 -14.13 -16.21
C ALA A 99 9.52 -13.27 -17.12
N LEU A 100 10.34 -12.41 -16.55
CA LEU A 100 11.31 -11.60 -17.29
C LEU A 100 12.40 -12.47 -17.90
N GLU A 101 12.98 -13.41 -17.16
CA GLU A 101 13.95 -14.36 -17.70
C GLU A 101 13.37 -15.13 -18.88
N THR A 102 12.16 -15.64 -18.79
CA THR A 102 11.51 -16.37 -19.88
C THR A 102 11.30 -15.50 -21.13
N ARG A 103 10.96 -14.23 -20.97
CA ARG A 103 10.65 -13.32 -22.08
C ARG A 103 11.90 -12.69 -22.70
N PHE A 104 12.92 -12.44 -21.91
CA PHE A 104 14.11 -11.66 -22.30
C PHE A 104 15.41 -12.46 -22.27
N ALA A 105 15.39 -13.76 -21.98
CA ALA A 105 16.58 -14.63 -21.95
C ALA A 105 17.42 -14.61 -23.23
N ASN A 106 16.79 -14.29 -24.38
CA ASN A 106 17.46 -14.21 -25.68
C ASN A 106 17.89 -12.78 -26.06
N GLN A 107 17.64 -11.80 -25.21
CA GLN A 107 18.08 -10.43 -25.47
C GLN A 107 19.28 -10.13 -24.57
N GLU A 108 20.44 -9.90 -25.19
CA GLU A 108 21.69 -9.43 -24.52
C GLU A 108 21.53 -8.10 -23.77
N LEU A 109 20.30 -7.63 -23.62
CA LEU A 109 19.95 -6.37 -22.94
C LEU A 109 20.10 -6.43 -21.41
N LEU A 110 20.20 -7.61 -20.81
CA LEU A 110 20.54 -7.75 -19.41
C LEU A 110 22.06 -7.65 -19.27
N SER A 111 22.55 -6.41 -19.19
CA SER A 111 23.94 -6.16 -18.83
C SER A 111 24.31 -7.00 -17.61
N PRO A 112 25.42 -7.78 -17.65
CA PRO A 112 25.87 -8.56 -16.49
C PRO A 112 26.14 -7.70 -15.24
N ASN A 113 26.19 -6.37 -15.41
CA ASN A 113 26.33 -5.37 -14.34
C ASN A 113 25.00 -4.79 -13.86
N ALA A 114 23.84 -5.31 -14.30
CA ALA A 114 22.58 -4.92 -13.70
C ALA A 114 22.63 -5.21 -12.21
N ILE A 115 22.52 -4.16 -11.41
CA ILE A 115 22.53 -4.26 -9.94
C ILE A 115 21.32 -5.10 -9.54
N SER A 116 21.54 -6.41 -9.36
CA SER A 116 20.53 -7.32 -8.84
C SER A 116 20.30 -6.97 -7.38
N ARG A 117 19.13 -6.45 -7.05
CA ARG A 117 18.73 -6.33 -5.65
C ARG A 117 18.50 -7.75 -5.10
N PRO A 118 19.13 -8.12 -3.97
CA PRO A 118 18.96 -9.45 -3.38
C PRO A 118 17.53 -9.73 -2.91
N ALA A 119 16.72 -8.67 -2.69
CA ALA A 119 15.31 -8.79 -2.39
C ALA A 119 14.55 -7.65 -3.11
N PRO A 120 13.57 -7.97 -3.97
CA PRO A 120 12.82 -6.96 -4.72
C PRO A 120 11.92 -6.10 -3.83
N LEU A 121 11.50 -6.60 -2.68
CA LEU A 121 10.68 -5.89 -1.70
C LEU A 121 11.33 -6.00 -0.32
N VAL A 122 11.70 -4.86 0.24
CA VAL A 122 12.22 -4.76 1.61
C VAL A 122 11.21 -3.98 2.45
N ALA A 123 10.69 -4.57 3.53
CA ALA A 123 9.68 -3.94 4.39
C ALA A 123 10.08 -2.55 4.91
N ARG A 124 11.38 -2.33 5.14
CA ARG A 124 11.91 -1.02 5.55
C ARG A 124 11.65 0.06 4.50
N ASP A 125 11.77 -0.28 3.22
CA ASP A 125 11.66 0.69 2.12
C ASP A 125 10.23 1.27 2.00
N LEU A 126 9.22 0.56 2.54
CA LEU A 126 7.85 1.06 2.62
C LEU A 126 7.71 2.28 3.53
N PHE A 127 8.54 2.37 4.58
CA PHE A 127 8.42 3.42 5.60
C PHE A 127 9.49 4.51 5.47
N VAL A 128 10.66 4.16 4.98
CA VAL A 128 11.82 5.07 4.94
C VAL A 128 12.10 5.58 3.52
N GLY A 129 11.50 4.93 2.53
CA GLY A 129 11.79 5.18 1.13
C GLY A 129 13.09 4.50 0.68
N VAL A 130 13.25 4.41 -0.62
CA VAL A 130 14.45 3.83 -1.24
C VAL A 130 15.45 4.96 -1.47
N SER A 131 16.66 4.85 -0.92
CA SER A 131 17.75 5.74 -1.34
C SER A 131 18.04 5.43 -2.81
N SER A 132 17.72 6.38 -3.70
CA SER A 132 18.10 6.25 -5.10
C SER A 132 19.63 6.28 -5.21
N SER A 133 20.23 5.23 -5.76
CA SER A 133 21.58 5.36 -6.32
C SER A 133 21.57 6.48 -7.35
N PRO A 134 22.63 7.31 -7.46
CA PRO A 134 22.68 8.33 -8.47
C PRO A 134 22.46 7.68 -9.85
N VAL A 135 21.36 8.04 -10.49
CA VAL A 135 21.04 7.60 -11.85
C VAL A 135 22.02 8.30 -12.77
N ARG A 136 22.88 7.53 -13.44
CA ARG A 136 23.73 8.05 -14.49
C ARG A 136 22.86 8.24 -15.73
N VAL A 137 22.54 9.48 -16.06
CA VAL A 137 21.83 9.83 -17.29
C VAL A 137 22.86 9.90 -18.41
N GLU A 138 22.80 8.99 -19.37
CA GLU A 138 23.57 9.08 -20.62
C GLU A 138 22.61 9.54 -21.71
N GLU A 139 22.87 10.71 -22.26
CA GLU A 139 22.16 11.19 -23.45
C GLU A 139 22.71 10.52 -24.69
N HIS A 140 21.94 9.64 -25.29
CA HIS A 140 22.23 9.09 -26.61
C HIS A 140 21.52 9.91 -27.69
N LEU A 141 22.30 10.65 -28.46
CA LEU A 141 21.80 11.30 -29.67
C LEU A 141 21.54 10.22 -30.72
N PHE A 142 20.30 9.87 -30.94
CA PHE A 142 19.91 9.09 -32.09
C PHE A 142 20.06 9.96 -33.33
N ALA A 143 21.06 9.67 -34.18
CA ALA A 143 21.15 10.31 -35.45
C ALA A 143 19.85 10.05 -36.23
N SER A 144 19.10 11.09 -36.55
CA SER A 144 17.97 11.01 -37.44
C SER A 144 18.55 10.58 -38.81
N VAL A 145 18.26 9.36 -39.25
CA VAL A 145 18.49 8.95 -40.60
C VAL A 145 17.47 9.72 -41.45
N GLY A 146 17.83 10.94 -41.82
CA GLY A 146 17.12 11.69 -42.83
C GLY A 146 17.32 11.02 -44.16
N GLY A 147 16.21 10.50 -44.70
CA GLY A 147 16.12 10.17 -46.11
C GLY A 147 15.97 11.43 -46.96
#